data_dbf4d2179bd433ea939554fe804ab256
#
_entry.id   dbf4d2179bd433ea939554fe804ab256
#
_cell.length_a   1.000
_cell.length_b   1.000
_cell.length_c   1.000
_cell.angle_alpha   90.00
_cell.angle_beta   90.00
_cell.angle_gamma   90.00
#
_symmetry.space_group_name_H-M   'P 1'
#
loop_
_entity.id
_entity.type
_entity.pdbx_description
1 polymer ?
#
loop_
_entity_poly.entity_id
_entity_poly.type
_entity_poly.pdbx_seq_one_letter_code
_entity_poly.pdbx_strand_id
1 'polypeptide(L)'
;ITDPKAIREAEEKNQQHRSNMLYGGIAVVFVLVAAFLLLWNSNVLQRGATAVTVDGEKYSAAEVDYFYYNAYSSIRQNQYASYMGIDTSKPLSQQDLSSMAKLMLGVDEDMTWDAYLKQNAKNQLIQMTVLNKAAKDAGFEFTDDMQAQVDKNMDQLASYAKKNGVSTAAYLKNVYGKNMTTSVFKKLLTEGIYVSAYDQSYQNDLSYTDDQIAAYYADNKNDFDVVNYEYILFKGTANSTKDDSGNTVQPTDEQNAAALAAAQEAAAAALSRAKAGGSLEDIAKDYD
;
A
#
# COMPACT_ATOMS: atom_id res chain seq x y z
N ILE A 1 4.78 11.33 87.93
CA ILE A 1 5.47 12.53 87.36
C ILE A 1 6.12 12.04 86.04
N THR A 2 5.56 12.43 84.94
CA THR A 2 6.07 12.02 83.62
C THR A 2 7.27 12.95 83.28
N ASP A 3 8.43 12.38 83.05
CA ASP A 3 9.65 13.12 82.74
C ASP A 3 9.45 13.95 81.44
N PRO A 4 9.62 15.28 81.51
CA PRO A 4 9.43 16.20 80.36
C PRO A 4 10.33 15.90 79.19
N LYS A 5 11.43 15.22 79.43
CA LYS A 5 12.42 14.80 78.41
C LYS A 5 11.89 13.61 77.60
N ALA A 6 11.25 12.62 78.27
CA ALA A 6 10.61 11.46 77.63
C ALA A 6 9.40 11.87 76.74
N ILE A 7 8.67 12.89 77.18
CA ILE A 7 7.52 13.43 76.37
C ILE A 7 8.06 14.09 75.10
N ARG A 8 9.08 14.89 75.13
CA ARG A 8 9.70 15.52 73.93
C ARG A 8 10.29 14.48 72.97
N GLU A 9 11.01 13.50 73.50
CA GLU A 9 11.56 12.41 72.63
C GLU A 9 10.44 11.58 71.96
N ALA A 10 9.31 11.36 72.65
CA ALA A 10 8.17 10.68 72.04
C ALA A 10 7.43 11.53 70.98
N GLU A 11 7.32 12.86 71.22
CA GLU A 11 6.77 13.82 70.25
C GLU A 11 7.65 13.93 68.99
N GLU A 12 8.97 14.04 69.19
CA GLU A 12 9.94 14.11 68.07
C GLU A 12 9.91 12.82 67.24
N LYS A 13 9.86 11.62 67.87
CA LYS A 13 9.72 10.35 67.17
C LYS A 13 8.39 10.27 66.42
N ASN A 14 7.29 10.74 67.00
CA ASN A 14 6.00 10.71 66.38
C ASN A 14 5.90 11.68 65.19
N GLN A 15 6.55 12.84 65.34
CA GLN A 15 6.66 13.84 64.26
C GLN A 15 7.54 13.30 63.10
N GLN A 16 8.65 12.66 63.43
CA GLN A 16 9.54 12.04 62.46
C GLN A 16 8.85 10.84 61.74
N HIS A 17 8.06 10.05 62.47
CA HIS A 17 7.28 8.96 61.90
C HIS A 17 6.16 9.43 60.96
N ARG A 18 5.46 10.51 61.35
CA ARG A 18 4.47 11.19 60.50
C ARG A 18 5.11 11.82 59.26
N SER A 19 6.26 12.46 59.40
CA SER A 19 7.00 13.04 58.28
C SER A 19 7.47 11.93 57.30
N ASN A 20 8.02 10.83 57.81
CA ASN A 20 8.46 9.69 56.97
C ASN A 20 7.28 9.01 56.24
N MET A 21 6.12 8.89 56.91
CA MET A 21 4.92 8.38 56.24
C MET A 21 4.42 9.32 55.14
N LEU A 22 4.48 10.63 55.36
CA LEU A 22 4.06 11.63 54.42
C LEU A 22 4.98 11.67 53.20
N TYR A 23 6.30 11.66 53.41
CA TYR A 23 7.27 11.59 52.32
C TYR A 23 7.21 10.25 51.59
N GLY A 24 6.98 9.12 52.29
CA GLY A 24 6.75 7.81 51.69
C GLY A 24 5.49 7.81 50.81
N GLY A 25 4.41 8.39 51.28
CA GLY A 25 3.16 8.56 50.52
C GLY A 25 3.36 9.41 49.26
N ILE A 26 4.06 10.53 49.36
CA ILE A 26 4.39 11.40 48.22
C ILE A 26 5.25 10.64 47.20
N ALA A 27 6.26 9.90 47.65
CA ALA A 27 7.11 9.09 46.77
C ALA A 27 6.32 8.02 46.01
N VAL A 28 5.41 7.32 46.68
CA VAL A 28 4.51 6.34 46.04
C VAL A 28 3.63 7.00 44.99
N VAL A 29 2.98 8.15 45.32
CA VAL A 29 2.15 8.88 44.34
C VAL A 29 3.00 9.31 43.15
N PHE A 30 4.22 9.82 43.38
CA PHE A 30 5.11 10.22 42.30
C PHE A 30 5.49 9.04 41.38
N VAL A 31 5.79 7.89 41.94
CA VAL A 31 6.07 6.66 41.18
C VAL A 31 4.84 6.21 40.37
N LEU A 32 3.64 6.26 40.96
CA LEU A 32 2.41 5.91 40.27
C LEU A 32 2.11 6.88 39.11
N VAL A 33 2.27 8.19 39.34
CA VAL A 33 2.12 9.21 38.29
C VAL A 33 3.14 9.03 37.18
N ALA A 34 4.41 8.80 37.52
CA ALA A 34 5.44 8.52 36.52
C ALA A 34 5.16 7.24 35.72
N ALA A 35 4.74 6.18 36.39
CA ALA A 35 4.32 4.92 35.74
C ALA A 35 3.10 5.15 34.82
N PHE A 36 2.11 5.91 35.27
CA PHE A 36 0.94 6.25 34.47
C PHE A 36 1.34 7.08 33.21
N LEU A 37 2.19 8.08 33.38
CA LEU A 37 2.69 8.90 32.27
C LEU A 37 3.50 8.06 31.27
N LEU A 38 4.33 7.13 31.75
CA LEU A 38 5.07 6.20 30.92
C LEU A 38 4.14 5.26 30.15
N LEU A 39 3.12 4.71 30.80
CA LEU A 39 2.10 3.86 30.16
C LEU A 39 1.28 4.64 29.15
N TRP A 40 0.87 5.87 29.49
CA TRP A 40 0.11 6.76 28.61
C TRP A 40 0.91 7.12 27.35
N ASN A 41 2.18 7.49 27.53
CA ASN A 41 3.06 7.85 26.42
C ASN A 41 3.56 6.64 25.60
N SER A 42 3.50 5.43 26.17
CA SER A 42 3.97 4.20 25.50
C SER A 42 3.01 3.64 24.47
N ASN A 43 1.78 4.17 24.36
CA ASN A 43 0.68 3.63 23.55
C ASN A 43 0.35 2.13 23.81
N VAL A 44 0.77 1.56 24.95
CA VAL A 44 0.57 0.13 25.24
C VAL A 44 -0.90 -0.25 25.18
N LEU A 45 -1.79 0.59 25.71
CA LEU A 45 -3.25 0.35 25.66
C LEU A 45 -3.79 0.38 24.23
N GLN A 46 -3.28 1.26 23.39
CA GLN A 46 -3.71 1.38 22.00
C GLN A 46 -3.15 0.25 21.12
N ARG A 47 -1.94 -0.23 21.44
CA ARG A 47 -1.32 -1.35 20.71
C ARG A 47 -2.05 -2.67 20.86
N GLY A 48 -2.64 -2.91 22.03
CA GLY A 48 -3.40 -4.13 22.31
C GLY A 48 -4.86 -4.07 21.88
N ALA A 49 -5.37 -2.89 21.49
CA ALA A 49 -6.74 -2.74 21.04
C ALA A 49 -6.96 -3.39 19.67
N THR A 50 -8.06 -4.13 19.53
CA THR A 50 -8.47 -4.70 18.25
C THR A 50 -8.92 -3.60 17.33
N ALA A 51 -8.27 -3.45 16.19
CA ALA A 51 -8.62 -2.50 15.15
C ALA A 51 -9.59 -3.12 14.13
N VAL A 52 -9.39 -4.42 13.81
CA VAL A 52 -10.26 -5.15 12.88
C VAL A 52 -10.34 -6.61 13.29
N THR A 53 -11.44 -7.28 12.96
CA THR A 53 -11.61 -8.74 13.14
C THR A 53 -11.93 -9.33 11.78
N VAL A 54 -11.21 -10.40 11.39
CA VAL A 54 -11.38 -11.13 10.13
C VAL A 54 -11.54 -12.60 10.49
N ASP A 55 -12.67 -13.21 10.16
CA ASP A 55 -12.99 -14.62 10.44
C ASP A 55 -12.71 -15.05 11.89
N GLY A 56 -13.01 -14.16 12.87
CA GLY A 56 -12.76 -14.39 14.30
C GLY A 56 -11.36 -14.01 14.77
N GLU A 57 -10.37 -13.87 13.91
CA GLU A 57 -9.03 -13.42 14.23
C GLU A 57 -8.99 -11.90 14.44
N LYS A 58 -8.34 -11.49 15.53
CA LYS A 58 -8.26 -10.07 15.93
C LYS A 58 -6.92 -9.47 15.55
N TYR A 59 -6.96 -8.35 14.86
CA TYR A 59 -5.79 -7.60 14.44
C TYR A 59 -5.72 -6.24 15.12
N SER A 60 -4.54 -5.90 15.60
CA SER A 60 -4.24 -4.61 16.22
C SER A 60 -4.06 -3.50 15.17
N ALA A 61 -4.07 -2.25 15.62
CA ALA A 61 -3.76 -1.12 14.73
C ALA A 61 -2.38 -1.23 14.08
N ALA A 62 -1.38 -1.77 14.78
CA ALA A 62 -0.04 -1.97 14.23
C ALA A 62 -0.01 -2.96 13.06
N GLU A 63 -0.84 -4.01 13.11
CA GLU A 63 -0.95 -5.00 12.03
C GLU A 63 -1.67 -4.40 10.81
N VAL A 64 -2.70 -3.60 11.02
CA VAL A 64 -3.37 -2.86 9.93
C VAL A 64 -2.41 -1.82 9.33
N ASP A 65 -1.68 -1.06 10.16
CA ASP A 65 -0.70 -0.07 9.74
C ASP A 65 0.40 -0.69 8.85
N TYR A 66 0.82 -1.93 9.12
CA TYR A 66 1.80 -2.64 8.29
C TYR A 66 1.36 -2.73 6.82
N PHE A 67 0.15 -3.19 6.56
CA PHE A 67 -0.37 -3.31 5.20
C PHE A 67 -0.67 -1.95 4.58
N TYR A 68 -1.18 -1.00 5.38
CA TYR A 68 -1.42 0.36 4.93
C TYR A 68 -0.14 1.04 4.43
N TYR A 69 0.94 1.00 5.22
CA TYR A 69 2.20 1.63 4.84
C TYR A 69 2.94 0.88 3.74
N ASN A 70 2.81 -0.44 3.65
CA ASN A 70 3.34 -1.20 2.52
C ASN A 70 2.64 -0.80 1.22
N ALA A 71 1.31 -0.73 1.20
CA ALA A 71 0.54 -0.27 0.04
C ALA A 71 0.92 1.17 -0.34
N TYR A 72 1.02 2.07 0.62
CA TYR A 72 1.44 3.45 0.40
C TYR A 72 2.85 3.53 -0.19
N SER A 73 3.79 2.77 0.36
CA SER A 73 5.17 2.71 -0.14
C SER A 73 5.25 2.16 -1.56
N SER A 74 4.49 1.12 -1.87
CA SER A 74 4.40 0.53 -3.20
C SER A 74 3.91 1.54 -4.24
N ILE A 75 2.85 2.28 -3.92
CA ILE A 75 2.33 3.33 -4.81
C ILE A 75 3.37 4.43 -5.03
N ARG A 76 4.04 4.89 -3.97
CA ARG A 76 5.07 5.94 -4.07
C ARG A 76 6.30 5.54 -4.87
N GLN A 77 6.65 4.26 -4.85
CA GLN A 77 7.78 3.71 -5.61
C GLN A 77 7.41 3.33 -7.04
N ASN A 78 6.13 3.36 -7.38
CA ASN A 78 5.67 3.10 -8.73
C ASN A 78 6.15 4.21 -9.66
N GLN A 79 6.70 3.84 -10.82
CA GLN A 79 7.17 4.80 -11.84
C GLN A 79 6.07 5.75 -12.34
N TYR A 80 4.81 5.36 -12.18
CA TYR A 80 3.63 6.16 -12.55
C TYR A 80 3.04 6.94 -11.38
N ALA A 81 3.69 6.99 -10.21
CA ALA A 81 3.17 7.67 -9.02
C ALA A 81 2.84 9.15 -9.27
N SER A 82 3.67 9.83 -10.09
CA SER A 82 3.43 11.22 -10.48
C SER A 82 2.13 11.44 -11.28
N TYR A 83 1.73 10.45 -12.08
CA TYR A 83 0.49 10.49 -12.86
C TYR A 83 -0.75 10.19 -12.01
N MET A 84 -0.58 9.49 -10.89
CA MET A 84 -1.67 9.20 -9.95
C MET A 84 -2.08 10.43 -9.13
N GLY A 85 -1.27 11.51 -9.11
CA GLY A 85 -1.62 12.78 -8.48
C GLY A 85 -1.54 12.77 -6.95
N ILE A 86 -0.73 11.89 -6.34
CA ILE A 86 -0.49 11.91 -4.90
C ILE A 86 0.38 13.14 -4.53
N ASP A 87 -0.12 13.98 -3.64
CA ASP A 87 0.61 15.10 -3.05
C ASP A 87 1.08 14.73 -1.63
N THR A 88 2.37 14.44 -1.50
CA THR A 88 2.96 14.03 -0.22
C THR A 88 3.03 15.15 0.83
N SER A 89 2.75 16.40 0.44
CA SER A 89 2.69 17.54 1.35
C SER A 89 1.35 17.71 2.05
N LYS A 90 0.31 17.01 1.59
CA LYS A 90 -1.05 17.06 2.14
C LYS A 90 -1.45 15.75 2.80
N PRO A 91 -2.35 15.78 3.80
CA PRO A 91 -2.91 14.57 4.37
C PRO A 91 -3.67 13.74 3.31
N LEU A 92 -3.44 12.44 3.25
CA LEU A 92 -4.09 11.53 2.29
C LEU A 92 -5.62 11.47 2.46
N SER A 93 -6.14 11.79 3.65
CA SER A 93 -7.58 11.89 3.93
C SER A 93 -8.25 13.14 3.34
N GLN A 94 -7.48 14.07 2.80
CA GLN A 94 -7.95 15.30 2.16
C GLN A 94 -7.69 15.31 0.65
N GLN A 95 -7.30 14.18 0.09
CA GLN A 95 -6.97 14.04 -1.33
C GLN A 95 -7.79 12.90 -1.92
N ASP A 96 -8.66 13.24 -2.86
CA ASP A 96 -9.41 12.25 -3.63
C ASP A 96 -8.52 11.57 -4.67
N LEU A 97 -8.87 10.34 -5.04
CA LEU A 97 -8.25 9.65 -6.16
C LEU A 97 -8.51 10.44 -7.44
N SER A 98 -7.45 10.75 -8.20
CA SER A 98 -7.59 11.32 -9.53
C SER A 98 -8.26 10.30 -10.49
N SER A 99 -8.82 10.77 -11.61
CA SER A 99 -9.38 9.87 -12.63
C SER A 99 -8.34 8.86 -13.15
N MET A 100 -7.07 9.29 -13.27
CA MET A 100 -5.98 8.41 -13.67
C MET A 100 -5.65 7.38 -12.57
N ALA A 101 -5.65 7.80 -11.31
CA ALA A 101 -5.45 6.89 -10.18
C ALA A 101 -6.56 5.82 -10.13
N LYS A 102 -7.82 6.22 -10.28
CA LYS A 102 -8.96 5.30 -10.33
C LYS A 102 -8.80 4.28 -11.45
N LEU A 103 -8.47 4.73 -12.66
CA LEU A 103 -8.25 3.86 -13.81
C LEU A 103 -7.12 2.85 -13.56
N MET A 104 -5.98 3.31 -13.03
CA MET A 104 -4.80 2.46 -12.79
C MET A 104 -4.99 1.48 -11.63
N LEU A 105 -5.82 1.83 -10.65
CA LEU A 105 -6.10 1.01 -9.46
C LEU A 105 -7.35 0.14 -9.61
N GLY A 106 -8.10 0.28 -10.72
CA GLY A 106 -9.35 -0.43 -10.95
C GLY A 106 -10.46 -0.05 -9.96
N VAL A 107 -10.56 1.25 -9.63
CA VAL A 107 -11.51 1.77 -8.65
C VAL A 107 -12.48 2.71 -9.35
N ASP A 108 -13.77 2.39 -9.30
CA ASP A 108 -14.83 3.22 -9.90
C ASP A 108 -15.42 4.24 -8.91
N GLU A 109 -15.29 3.99 -7.61
CA GLU A 109 -15.88 4.81 -6.56
C GLU A 109 -15.07 6.08 -6.26
N ASP A 110 -15.76 7.15 -5.87
CA ASP A 110 -15.13 8.36 -5.34
C ASP A 110 -14.67 8.11 -3.90
N MET A 111 -13.36 8.16 -3.70
CA MET A 111 -12.76 8.01 -2.37
C MET A 111 -11.43 8.74 -2.26
N THR A 112 -11.04 9.01 -1.02
CA THR A 112 -9.72 9.58 -0.72
C THR A 112 -8.62 8.51 -0.79
N TRP A 113 -7.37 8.94 -0.97
CA TRP A 113 -6.21 8.05 -0.87
C TRP A 113 -6.16 7.29 0.45
N ASP A 114 -6.50 7.94 1.56
CA ASP A 114 -6.54 7.30 2.88
C ASP A 114 -7.60 6.19 2.94
N ALA A 115 -8.80 6.42 2.41
CA ALA A 115 -9.86 5.43 2.34
C ALA A 115 -9.46 4.23 1.48
N TYR A 116 -8.88 4.48 0.30
CA TYR A 116 -8.35 3.43 -0.57
C TYR A 116 -7.29 2.57 0.12
N LEU A 117 -6.30 3.20 0.75
CA LEU A 117 -5.22 2.48 1.43
C LEU A 117 -5.73 1.65 2.61
N LYS A 118 -6.71 2.14 3.36
CA LYS A 118 -7.38 1.38 4.43
C LYS A 118 -8.15 0.18 3.89
N GLN A 119 -8.86 0.36 2.78
CA GLN A 119 -9.55 -0.74 2.12
C GLN A 119 -8.57 -1.79 1.58
N ASN A 120 -7.47 -1.35 0.97
CA ASN A 120 -6.41 -2.23 0.49
C ASN A 120 -5.76 -3.02 1.65
N ALA A 121 -5.42 -2.34 2.75
CA ALA A 121 -4.88 -2.99 3.95
C ALA A 121 -5.84 -4.05 4.51
N LYS A 122 -7.14 -3.74 4.57
CA LYS A 122 -8.17 -4.70 4.99
C LYS A 122 -8.23 -5.92 4.06
N ASN A 123 -8.20 -5.70 2.75
CA ASN A 123 -8.24 -6.79 1.77
C ASN A 123 -7.00 -7.69 1.87
N GLN A 124 -5.81 -7.12 2.06
CA GLN A 124 -4.58 -7.90 2.27
C GLN A 124 -4.62 -8.70 3.57
N LEU A 125 -5.17 -8.14 4.65
CA LEU A 125 -5.40 -8.86 5.90
C LEU A 125 -6.37 -10.03 5.72
N ILE A 126 -7.47 -9.83 5.00
CA ILE A 126 -8.44 -10.89 4.69
C ILE A 126 -7.74 -12.01 3.91
N GLN A 127 -7.02 -11.66 2.85
CA GLN A 127 -6.29 -12.63 2.03
C GLN A 127 -5.28 -13.42 2.86
N MET A 128 -4.46 -12.75 3.67
CA MET A 128 -3.49 -13.40 4.53
C MET A 128 -4.17 -14.34 5.54
N THR A 129 -5.29 -13.92 6.14
CA THR A 129 -6.03 -14.74 7.11
C THR A 129 -6.60 -16.00 6.47
N VAL A 130 -7.23 -15.85 5.29
CA VAL A 130 -7.82 -16.97 4.54
C VAL A 130 -6.75 -17.97 4.11
N LEU A 131 -5.65 -17.49 3.55
CA LEU A 131 -4.55 -18.36 3.11
C LEU A 131 -3.83 -19.03 4.29
N ASN A 132 -3.64 -18.32 5.41
CA ASN A 132 -3.06 -18.91 6.63
C ASN A 132 -3.95 -20.04 7.17
N LYS A 133 -5.26 -19.83 7.17
CA LYS A 133 -6.21 -20.88 7.57
C LYS A 133 -6.17 -22.06 6.60
N ALA A 134 -6.22 -21.82 5.30
CA ALA A 134 -6.16 -22.85 4.28
C ALA A 134 -4.86 -23.69 4.38
N ALA A 135 -3.72 -23.03 4.61
CA ALA A 135 -2.45 -23.72 4.82
C ALA A 135 -2.47 -24.64 6.04
N LYS A 136 -3.01 -24.15 7.16
CA LYS A 136 -3.16 -24.94 8.38
C LYS A 136 -4.13 -26.12 8.21
N ASP A 137 -5.27 -25.88 7.56
CA ASP A 137 -6.27 -26.93 7.29
C ASP A 137 -5.71 -27.99 6.33
N ALA A 138 -4.82 -27.61 5.42
CA ALA A 138 -4.07 -28.51 4.53
C ALA A 138 -2.91 -29.25 5.23
N GLY A 139 -2.60 -28.94 6.49
CA GLY A 139 -1.47 -29.51 7.22
C GLY A 139 -0.11 -29.03 6.69
N PHE A 140 -0.05 -27.87 6.02
CA PHE A 140 1.21 -27.30 5.54
C PHE A 140 2.09 -26.87 6.72
N GLU A 141 3.33 -27.35 6.76
CA GLU A 141 4.23 -27.15 7.88
C GLU A 141 5.15 -25.94 7.69
N PHE A 142 5.41 -25.23 8.80
CA PHE A 142 6.42 -24.18 8.82
C PHE A 142 7.81 -24.82 8.96
N THR A 143 8.66 -24.67 7.94
CA THR A 143 9.95 -25.35 7.83
C THR A 143 11.12 -24.56 8.42
N ASP A 144 12.26 -25.24 8.66
CA ASP A 144 13.51 -24.59 9.07
C ASP A 144 14.02 -23.58 8.02
N ASP A 145 13.79 -23.83 6.73
CA ASP A 145 14.14 -22.90 5.66
C ASP A 145 13.32 -21.61 5.73
N MET A 146 12.03 -21.69 6.06
CA MET A 146 11.20 -20.52 6.30
C MET A 146 11.68 -19.74 7.53
N GLN A 147 12.07 -20.44 8.60
CA GLN A 147 12.65 -19.81 9.77
C GLN A 147 13.96 -19.08 9.43
N ALA A 148 14.82 -19.71 8.64
CA ALA A 148 16.07 -19.10 8.17
C ALA A 148 15.79 -17.82 7.32
N GLN A 149 14.74 -17.83 6.51
CA GLN A 149 14.31 -16.64 5.77
C GLN A 149 13.85 -15.52 6.69
N VAL A 150 13.04 -15.84 7.72
CA VAL A 150 12.61 -14.87 8.75
C VAL A 150 13.82 -14.24 9.42
N ASP A 151 14.75 -15.05 9.89
CA ASP A 151 15.93 -14.57 10.61
C ASP A 151 16.83 -13.72 9.71
N LYS A 152 17.07 -14.14 8.47
CA LYS A 152 17.80 -13.36 7.47
C LYS A 152 17.17 -12.00 7.22
N ASN A 153 15.86 -11.93 7.06
CA ASN A 153 15.15 -10.66 6.85
C ASN A 153 15.25 -9.74 8.09
N MET A 154 15.15 -10.32 9.29
CA MET A 154 15.32 -9.57 10.55
C MET A 154 16.74 -9.02 10.71
N ASP A 155 17.76 -9.79 10.33
CA ASP A 155 19.17 -9.35 10.36
C ASP A 155 19.43 -8.25 9.34
N GLN A 156 18.87 -8.37 8.14
CA GLN A 156 18.93 -7.32 7.12
C GLN A 156 18.28 -6.02 7.61
N LEU A 157 17.10 -6.12 8.22
CA LEU A 157 16.41 -4.99 8.83
C LEU A 157 17.26 -4.32 9.92
N ALA A 158 17.84 -5.11 10.80
CA ALA A 158 18.71 -4.60 11.87
C ALA A 158 19.97 -3.91 11.31
N SER A 159 20.59 -4.50 10.29
CA SER A 159 21.72 -3.92 9.57
C SER A 159 21.34 -2.59 8.90
N TYR A 160 20.18 -2.52 8.27
CA TYR A 160 19.69 -1.31 7.62
C TYR A 160 19.39 -0.20 8.62
N ALA A 161 18.72 -0.53 9.73
CA ALA A 161 18.47 0.42 10.83
C ALA A 161 19.79 0.99 11.38
N LYS A 162 20.78 0.13 11.61
CA LYS A 162 22.12 0.52 12.08
C LYS A 162 22.83 1.47 11.10
N LYS A 163 22.75 1.20 9.79
CA LYS A 163 23.31 2.09 8.75
C LYS A 163 22.66 3.47 8.77
N ASN A 164 21.39 3.56 9.16
CA ASN A 164 20.66 4.82 9.31
C ASN A 164 20.84 5.46 10.72
N GLY A 165 21.71 4.93 11.57
CA GLY A 165 22.01 5.49 12.89
C GLY A 165 20.89 5.32 13.93
N VAL A 166 19.95 4.41 13.71
CA VAL A 166 18.80 4.19 14.61
C VAL A 166 18.70 2.73 15.05
N SER A 167 17.95 2.48 16.13
CA SER A 167 17.60 1.11 16.51
C SER A 167 16.55 0.51 15.55
N THR A 168 16.50 -0.82 15.43
CA THR A 168 15.47 -1.54 14.64
C THR A 168 14.07 -1.11 15.04
N ALA A 169 13.80 -0.97 16.34
CA ALA A 169 12.48 -0.54 16.83
C ALA A 169 12.15 0.91 16.41
N ALA A 170 13.13 1.82 16.43
CA ALA A 170 12.93 3.20 15.98
C ALA A 170 12.72 3.24 14.46
N TYR A 171 13.50 2.48 13.70
CA TYR A 171 13.33 2.37 12.25
C TYR A 171 11.93 1.88 11.88
N LEU A 172 11.45 0.80 12.50
CA LEU A 172 10.11 0.26 12.26
C LEU A 172 9.01 1.27 12.59
N LYS A 173 9.16 2.04 13.67
CA LYS A 173 8.19 3.10 14.00
C LYS A 173 8.17 4.23 12.97
N ASN A 174 9.32 4.56 12.40
CA ASN A 174 9.41 5.59 11.37
C ASN A 174 8.76 5.14 10.06
N VAL A 175 8.85 3.84 9.73
CA VAL A 175 8.29 3.27 8.48
C VAL A 175 6.80 2.94 8.63
N TYR A 176 6.39 2.29 9.73
CA TYR A 176 5.06 1.70 9.92
C TYR A 176 4.23 2.40 11.01
N GLY A 177 4.69 3.56 11.50
CA GLY A 177 3.99 4.31 12.52
C GLY A 177 4.29 3.88 13.96
N LYS A 178 3.85 4.72 14.91
CA LYS A 178 4.21 4.65 16.33
C LYS A 178 3.80 3.37 17.06
N ASN A 179 2.82 2.64 16.52
CA ASN A 179 2.31 1.42 17.12
C ASN A 179 3.16 0.18 16.78
N MET A 180 3.97 0.24 15.72
CA MET A 180 4.78 -0.90 15.28
C MET A 180 5.86 -1.26 16.29
N THR A 181 6.02 -2.56 16.50
CA THR A 181 7.08 -3.15 17.33
C THR A 181 7.83 -4.21 16.53
N THR A 182 9.06 -4.53 16.96
CA THR A 182 9.85 -5.59 16.35
C THR A 182 9.13 -6.95 16.42
N SER A 183 8.39 -7.21 17.50
CA SER A 183 7.63 -8.47 17.68
C SER A 183 6.45 -8.56 16.70
N VAL A 184 5.66 -7.48 16.55
CA VAL A 184 4.54 -7.45 15.58
C VAL A 184 5.05 -7.59 14.17
N PHE A 185 6.13 -6.88 13.83
CA PHE A 185 6.76 -6.98 12.51
C PHE A 185 7.25 -8.40 12.22
N LYS A 186 7.98 -9.02 13.18
CA LYS A 186 8.46 -10.41 13.03
C LYS A 186 7.29 -11.38 12.84
N LYS A 187 6.19 -11.24 13.60
CA LYS A 187 4.97 -12.03 13.44
C LYS A 187 4.44 -11.95 12.02
N LEU A 188 4.19 -10.73 11.52
CA LEU A 188 3.64 -10.51 10.18
C LEU A 188 4.58 -11.00 9.07
N LEU A 189 5.89 -10.83 9.24
CA LEU A 189 6.89 -11.38 8.34
C LEU A 189 6.84 -12.91 8.29
N THR A 190 6.74 -13.56 9.46
CA THR A 190 6.65 -15.02 9.58
C THR A 190 5.38 -15.53 8.89
N GLU A 191 4.23 -14.92 9.18
CA GLU A 191 2.96 -15.27 8.54
C GLU A 191 3.00 -15.05 7.02
N GLY A 192 3.59 -13.95 6.56
CA GLY A 192 3.74 -13.66 5.14
C GLY A 192 4.61 -14.67 4.41
N ILE A 193 5.73 -15.10 4.99
CA ILE A 193 6.61 -16.13 4.43
C ILE A 193 5.86 -17.47 4.36
N TYR A 194 5.18 -17.86 5.43
CA TYR A 194 4.40 -19.09 5.50
C TYR A 194 3.30 -19.16 4.44
N VAL A 195 2.49 -18.11 4.36
CA VAL A 195 1.39 -18.01 3.39
C VAL A 195 1.90 -18.00 1.95
N SER A 196 3.01 -17.28 1.68
CA SER A 196 3.61 -17.23 0.35
C SER A 196 4.16 -18.60 -0.09
N ALA A 197 4.77 -19.33 0.83
CA ALA A 197 5.27 -20.67 0.56
C ALA A 197 4.13 -21.67 0.30
N TYR A 198 3.04 -21.57 1.05
CA TYR A 198 1.84 -22.38 0.81
C TYR A 198 1.23 -22.09 -0.56
N ASP A 199 1.02 -20.80 -0.87
CA ASP A 199 0.47 -20.38 -2.17
C ASP A 199 1.33 -20.92 -3.34
N GLN A 200 2.65 -20.79 -3.23
CA GLN A 200 3.57 -21.31 -4.24
C GLN A 200 3.49 -22.85 -4.35
N SER A 201 3.42 -23.56 -3.23
CA SER A 201 3.24 -25.01 -3.23
C SER A 201 1.93 -25.39 -3.90
N TYR A 202 0.85 -24.74 -3.52
CA TYR A 202 -0.47 -24.97 -4.12
C TYR A 202 -0.48 -24.74 -5.63
N GLN A 203 0.13 -23.63 -6.10
CA GLN A 203 0.23 -23.33 -7.53
C GLN A 203 1.07 -24.36 -8.29
N ASN A 204 2.15 -24.87 -7.69
CA ASN A 204 3.00 -25.91 -8.31
C ASN A 204 2.29 -27.27 -8.42
N ASP A 205 1.35 -27.54 -7.53
CA ASP A 205 0.58 -28.78 -7.54
C ASP A 205 -0.64 -28.73 -8.49
N LEU A 206 -0.98 -27.53 -8.99
CA LEU A 206 -2.04 -27.39 -9.98
C LEU A 206 -1.64 -28.04 -11.29
N SER A 207 -2.50 -28.90 -11.80
CA SER A 207 -2.35 -29.52 -13.10
C SER A 207 -3.65 -29.39 -13.90
N TYR A 208 -3.52 -29.13 -15.17
CA TYR A 208 -4.66 -28.99 -16.07
C TYR A 208 -4.55 -30.00 -17.20
N THR A 209 -5.65 -30.61 -17.58
CA THR A 209 -5.68 -31.47 -18.75
C THR A 209 -5.67 -30.63 -20.04
N ASP A 210 -5.25 -31.21 -21.15
CA ASP A 210 -5.25 -30.53 -22.45
C ASP A 210 -6.66 -30.04 -22.84
N ASP A 211 -7.71 -30.78 -22.48
CA ASP A 211 -9.11 -30.37 -22.72
C ASP A 211 -9.49 -29.14 -21.90
N GLN A 212 -9.04 -29.03 -20.63
CA GLN A 212 -9.29 -27.86 -19.80
C GLN A 212 -8.57 -26.62 -20.35
N ILE A 213 -7.32 -26.80 -20.79
CA ILE A 213 -6.53 -25.73 -21.42
C ILE A 213 -7.19 -25.27 -22.72
N ALA A 214 -7.63 -26.21 -23.57
CA ALA A 214 -8.31 -25.89 -24.82
C ALA A 214 -9.65 -25.17 -24.59
N ALA A 215 -10.42 -25.61 -23.61
CA ALA A 215 -11.68 -24.94 -23.25
C ALA A 215 -11.43 -23.52 -22.73
N TYR A 216 -10.48 -23.32 -21.81
CA TYR A 216 -10.13 -22.01 -21.29
C TYR A 216 -9.64 -21.06 -22.39
N TYR A 217 -8.80 -21.55 -23.31
CA TYR A 217 -8.36 -20.75 -24.47
C TYR A 217 -9.53 -20.35 -25.37
N ALA A 218 -10.44 -21.27 -25.65
CA ALA A 218 -11.60 -20.99 -26.50
C ALA A 218 -12.51 -19.88 -25.91
N ASP A 219 -12.73 -19.92 -24.58
CA ASP A 219 -13.55 -18.96 -23.87
C ASP A 219 -12.86 -17.58 -23.71
N ASN A 220 -11.52 -17.54 -23.71
CA ASN A 220 -10.72 -16.33 -23.46
C ASN A 220 -9.81 -15.98 -24.64
N LYS A 221 -10.16 -16.39 -25.86
CA LYS A 221 -9.33 -16.28 -27.04
C LYS A 221 -8.77 -14.88 -27.29
N ASN A 222 -9.58 -13.85 -27.07
CA ASN A 222 -9.21 -12.46 -27.29
C ASN A 222 -8.09 -11.97 -26.37
N ASP A 223 -7.88 -12.64 -25.22
CA ASP A 223 -6.83 -12.28 -24.26
C ASP A 223 -5.47 -12.90 -24.62
N PHE A 224 -5.50 -13.96 -25.43
CA PHE A 224 -4.31 -14.73 -25.81
C PHE A 224 -3.85 -14.52 -27.25
N ASP A 225 -4.80 -14.25 -28.15
CA ASP A 225 -4.48 -14.10 -29.56
C ASP A 225 -3.72 -12.80 -29.82
N VAL A 226 -2.59 -12.93 -30.51
CA VAL A 226 -1.83 -11.80 -31.04
C VAL A 226 -2.20 -11.62 -32.52
N VAL A 227 -2.66 -10.43 -32.84
CA VAL A 227 -2.99 -10.07 -34.23
C VAL A 227 -1.96 -9.09 -34.75
N ASN A 228 -1.48 -9.32 -35.97
CA ASN A 228 -0.71 -8.34 -36.74
C ASN A 228 -1.66 -7.60 -37.65
N TYR A 229 -1.58 -6.29 -37.68
CA TYR A 229 -2.41 -5.47 -38.54
C TYR A 229 -1.59 -4.32 -39.15
N GLU A 230 -2.01 -3.90 -40.31
CA GLU A 230 -1.51 -2.69 -40.96
C GLU A 230 -2.59 -1.65 -40.95
N TYR A 231 -2.23 -0.39 -40.87
CA TYR A 231 -3.20 0.72 -40.91
C TYR A 231 -2.62 1.93 -41.62
N ILE A 232 -3.50 2.77 -42.18
CA ILE A 232 -3.20 4.11 -42.68
C ILE A 232 -3.88 5.12 -41.76
N LEU A 233 -3.11 6.06 -41.22
CA LEU A 233 -3.60 7.10 -40.32
C LEU A 233 -3.83 8.39 -41.09
N PHE A 234 -5.07 8.88 -41.12
CA PHE A 234 -5.43 10.16 -41.68
C PHE A 234 -5.56 11.21 -40.57
N LYS A 235 -4.78 12.30 -40.65
CA LYS A 235 -4.79 13.33 -39.64
C LYS A 235 -6.01 14.23 -39.78
N GLY A 236 -6.93 14.17 -38.82
CA GLY A 236 -8.17 14.95 -38.75
C GLY A 236 -8.04 16.35 -38.11
N THR A 237 -6.80 16.89 -37.95
CA THR A 237 -6.54 18.21 -37.38
C THR A 237 -5.73 19.04 -38.36
N ALA A 238 -6.05 20.31 -38.46
CA ALA A 238 -5.27 21.25 -39.28
C ALA A 238 -3.87 21.50 -38.67
N ASN A 239 -2.91 21.84 -39.49
CA ASN A 239 -1.59 22.17 -38.99
C ASN A 239 -1.57 23.61 -38.45
N SER A 240 -0.85 23.83 -37.35
CA SER A 240 -0.53 25.19 -36.89
C SER A 240 0.35 25.90 -37.93
N THR A 241 0.13 27.19 -38.07
CA THR A 241 0.92 28.08 -38.94
C THR A 241 1.80 29.02 -38.13
N LYS A 242 2.67 29.81 -38.80
CA LYS A 242 3.41 30.87 -38.13
C LYS A 242 2.93 32.23 -38.66
N ASP A 243 2.80 33.21 -37.76
CA ASP A 243 2.57 34.59 -38.12
C ASP A 243 3.85 35.25 -38.65
N ASP A 244 3.72 36.50 -39.15
CA ASP A 244 4.84 37.28 -39.68
C ASP A 244 5.92 37.58 -38.64
N SER A 245 5.63 37.43 -37.37
CA SER A 245 6.54 37.58 -36.23
C SER A 245 7.17 36.24 -35.77
N GLY A 246 6.84 35.12 -36.44
CA GLY A 246 7.36 33.79 -36.13
C GLY A 246 6.64 33.07 -35.00
N ASN A 247 5.54 33.61 -34.45
CA ASN A 247 4.76 32.94 -33.39
C ASN A 247 3.87 31.85 -34.00
N THR A 248 3.68 30.78 -33.24
CA THR A 248 2.79 29.68 -33.64
C THR A 248 1.32 30.09 -33.50
N VAL A 249 0.59 30.08 -34.60
CA VAL A 249 -0.87 30.28 -34.63
C VAL A 249 -1.56 28.92 -34.69
N GLN A 250 -2.42 28.65 -33.71
CA GLN A 250 -3.20 27.42 -33.68
C GLN A 250 -4.35 27.51 -34.71
N PRO A 251 -4.75 26.39 -35.31
CA PRO A 251 -5.87 26.35 -36.23
C PRO A 251 -7.18 26.69 -35.51
N THR A 252 -8.07 27.35 -36.24
CA THR A 252 -9.43 27.62 -35.77
C THR A 252 -10.29 26.36 -35.75
N ASP A 253 -11.43 26.41 -35.04
CA ASP A 253 -12.40 25.30 -35.02
C ASP A 253 -12.91 24.97 -36.42
N GLU A 254 -13.13 25.97 -37.28
CA GLU A 254 -13.55 25.78 -38.67
C GLU A 254 -12.45 25.07 -39.50
N GLN A 255 -11.18 25.44 -39.31
CA GLN A 255 -10.07 24.77 -39.97
C GLN A 255 -9.92 23.31 -39.52
N ASN A 256 -10.09 23.06 -38.22
CA ASN A 256 -10.09 21.69 -37.69
C ASN A 256 -11.29 20.87 -38.21
N ALA A 257 -12.47 21.45 -38.26
CA ALA A 257 -13.66 20.78 -38.83
C ALA A 257 -13.46 20.42 -40.30
N ALA A 258 -12.89 21.34 -41.10
CA ALA A 258 -12.57 21.09 -42.50
C ALA A 258 -11.51 19.98 -42.66
N ALA A 259 -10.45 19.99 -41.84
CA ALA A 259 -9.41 18.97 -41.85
C ALA A 259 -9.98 17.57 -41.48
N LEU A 260 -10.86 17.53 -40.49
CA LEU A 260 -11.54 16.29 -40.09
C LEU A 260 -12.41 15.74 -41.23
N ALA A 261 -13.22 16.58 -41.89
CA ALA A 261 -14.04 16.16 -42.99
C ALA A 261 -13.23 15.60 -44.16
N ALA A 262 -12.12 16.29 -44.53
CA ALA A 262 -11.20 15.83 -45.57
C ALA A 262 -10.54 14.47 -45.19
N ALA A 263 -10.10 14.32 -43.94
CA ALA A 263 -9.53 13.07 -43.45
C ALA A 263 -10.53 11.91 -43.47
N GLN A 264 -11.80 12.18 -43.16
CA GLN A 264 -12.88 11.16 -43.22
C GLN A 264 -13.15 10.73 -44.67
N GLU A 265 -13.19 11.68 -45.62
CA GLU A 265 -13.36 11.38 -47.04
C GLU A 265 -12.19 10.55 -47.58
N ALA A 266 -10.96 10.96 -47.27
CA ALA A 266 -9.75 10.21 -47.64
C ALA A 266 -9.72 8.79 -47.07
N ALA A 267 -10.06 8.67 -45.79
CA ALA A 267 -10.13 7.36 -45.13
C ALA A 267 -11.20 6.43 -45.76
N ALA A 268 -12.38 6.99 -46.13
CA ALA A 268 -13.43 6.24 -46.81
C ALA A 268 -12.98 5.76 -48.20
N ALA A 269 -12.33 6.60 -48.96
CA ALA A 269 -11.78 6.27 -50.27
C ALA A 269 -10.67 5.18 -50.15
N ALA A 270 -9.75 5.31 -49.20
CA ALA A 270 -8.70 4.34 -48.93
C ALA A 270 -9.30 2.98 -48.52
N LEU A 271 -10.30 2.99 -47.64
CA LEU A 271 -11.00 1.78 -47.22
C LEU A 271 -11.68 1.06 -48.37
N SER A 272 -12.29 1.82 -49.28
CA SER A 272 -12.93 1.24 -50.46
C SER A 272 -11.92 0.54 -51.39
N ARG A 273 -10.75 1.12 -51.58
CA ARG A 273 -9.65 0.51 -52.36
C ARG A 273 -9.07 -0.71 -51.69
N ALA A 274 -8.88 -0.66 -50.35
CA ALA A 274 -8.40 -1.82 -49.61
C ALA A 274 -9.42 -3.00 -49.69
N LYS A 275 -10.72 -2.72 -49.57
CA LYS A 275 -11.77 -3.74 -49.76
C LYS A 275 -11.83 -4.30 -51.19
N ALA A 276 -11.38 -3.53 -52.18
CA ALA A 276 -11.26 -4.01 -53.57
C ALA A 276 -9.95 -4.82 -53.81
N GLY A 277 -9.14 -5.06 -52.79
CA GLY A 277 -7.94 -5.88 -52.85
C GLY A 277 -6.64 -5.09 -53.12
N GLY A 278 -6.68 -3.75 -53.02
CA GLY A 278 -5.45 -2.93 -53.09
C GLY A 278 -4.57 -3.10 -51.86
N SER A 279 -3.24 -3.11 -52.01
CA SER A 279 -2.32 -3.16 -50.90
C SER A 279 -2.35 -1.84 -50.11
N LEU A 280 -2.29 -1.92 -48.77
CA LEU A 280 -2.26 -0.69 -47.95
C LEU A 280 -1.03 0.18 -48.22
N GLU A 281 0.11 -0.44 -48.53
CA GLU A 281 1.32 0.27 -48.90
C GLU A 281 1.13 1.14 -50.17
N ASP A 282 0.50 0.59 -51.24
CA ASP A 282 0.26 1.34 -52.46
C ASP A 282 -0.84 2.38 -52.30
N ILE A 283 -1.83 2.11 -51.43
CA ILE A 283 -2.88 3.08 -51.12
C ILE A 283 -2.29 4.26 -50.34
N ALA A 284 -1.40 4.01 -49.39
CA ALA A 284 -0.76 5.04 -48.57
C ALA A 284 0.03 6.05 -49.40
N LYS A 285 0.74 5.58 -50.45
CA LYS A 285 1.53 6.44 -51.36
C LYS A 285 0.74 7.57 -52.03
N ASP A 286 -0.57 7.43 -52.17
CA ASP A 286 -1.42 8.44 -52.78
C ASP A 286 -1.86 9.55 -51.79
N TYR A 287 -1.54 9.40 -50.51
CA TYR A 287 -1.91 10.31 -49.43
C TYR A 287 -0.70 10.87 -48.67
N ASP A 288 0.53 10.57 -49.11
CA ASP A 288 1.78 11.10 -48.54
C ASP A 288 2.04 12.58 -48.92
#